data_be9a695f351d64aaa9c3da25f8a3980e
#
_entry.id   be9a695f351d64aaa9c3da25f8a3980e
#
_cell.length_a   1.000
_cell.length_b   1.000
_cell.length_c   1.000
_cell.angle_alpha   90.00
_cell.angle_beta   90.00
_cell.angle_gamma   90.00
#
_symmetry.space_group_name_H-M   'P 1'
#
loop_
_entity.id
_entity.type
_entity.pdbx_description
1 polymer ?
#
loop_
_entity_poly.entity_id
_entity_poly.type
_entity_poly.pdbx_seq_one_letter_code
_entity_poly.pdbx_strand_id
1 'polypeptide(L)'
;MTDQTITIYHNPGCSKSRQTLTILEQAGTTPEVIQYLMHPPTADQLGTLARQLGLAPSEFIRTGEPAYKTLDPPGPESSSVELLDAMAKHPILIQRPIVVRGNQAVLGRPPENVHQLL
;
A
#
# COMPACT_ATOMS: atom_id res chain seq x y z
N MET A 1 -25.27 -0.17 -11.12
CA MET A 1 -24.63 -0.35 -9.81
C MET A 1 -23.14 -0.36 -9.97
N THR A 2 -22.47 0.35 -9.10
CA THR A 2 -21.03 0.46 -9.17
C THR A 2 -20.38 -0.78 -8.57
N ASP A 3 -19.41 -1.33 -9.27
CA ASP A 3 -18.59 -2.40 -8.72
C ASP A 3 -17.69 -1.82 -7.62
N GLN A 4 -17.82 -2.37 -6.43
CA GLN A 4 -17.04 -1.95 -5.28
C GLN A 4 -16.08 -3.05 -4.85
N THR A 5 -15.42 -3.65 -5.82
CA THR A 5 -14.42 -4.68 -5.55
C THR A 5 -13.34 -4.12 -4.62
N ILE A 6 -13.02 -4.88 -3.58
CA ILE A 6 -11.98 -4.52 -2.65
C ILE A 6 -10.70 -5.22 -3.07
N THR A 7 -9.61 -4.46 -3.11
CA THR A 7 -8.27 -4.98 -3.41
C THR A 7 -7.37 -4.73 -2.21
N ILE A 8 -6.61 -5.73 -1.80
CA ILE A 8 -5.62 -5.58 -0.74
C ILE A 8 -4.23 -5.89 -1.29
N TYR A 9 -3.32 -4.93 -1.12
CA TYR A 9 -1.89 -5.14 -1.40
C TYR A 9 -1.31 -5.76 -0.13
N HIS A 10 -1.05 -7.05 -0.19
CA HIS A 10 -0.89 -7.93 0.96
C HIS A 10 0.51 -8.49 1.07
N ASN A 11 1.01 -8.56 2.30
CA ASN A 11 2.23 -9.31 2.62
C ASN A 11 1.86 -10.39 3.64
N PRO A 12 1.84 -11.68 3.23
CA PRO A 12 1.47 -12.76 4.16
C PRO A 12 2.40 -12.88 5.36
N GLY A 13 3.62 -12.37 5.28
CA GLY A 13 4.56 -12.36 6.39
C GLY A 13 4.35 -11.23 7.39
N CYS A 14 3.43 -10.30 7.13
CA CYS A 14 3.19 -9.14 7.98
C CYS A 14 1.91 -9.35 8.81
N SER A 15 2.02 -9.26 10.14
CA SER A 15 0.86 -9.48 11.02
C SER A 15 -0.25 -8.46 10.78
N LYS A 16 0.09 -7.19 10.57
CA LYS A 16 -0.92 -6.15 10.28
C LYS A 16 -1.66 -6.44 8.99
N SER A 17 -0.96 -6.93 7.99
CA SER A 17 -1.55 -7.30 6.71
C SER A 17 -2.52 -8.48 6.88
N ARG A 18 -2.11 -9.51 7.61
CA ARG A 18 -2.98 -10.67 7.89
C ARG A 18 -4.21 -10.26 8.69
N GLN A 19 -4.06 -9.41 9.69
CA GLN A 19 -5.17 -8.93 10.51
C GLN A 19 -6.17 -8.14 9.66
N THR A 20 -5.67 -7.28 8.77
CA THR A 20 -6.52 -6.50 7.87
C THR A 20 -7.31 -7.40 6.95
N LEU A 21 -6.67 -8.40 6.36
CA LEU A 21 -7.35 -9.36 5.49
C LEU A 21 -8.44 -10.10 6.26
N THR A 22 -8.17 -10.51 7.50
CA THR A 22 -9.16 -11.17 8.34
C THR A 22 -10.38 -10.29 8.58
N ILE A 23 -10.18 -9.00 8.86
CA ILE A 23 -11.29 -8.06 9.05
C ILE A 23 -12.16 -8.00 7.79
N LEU A 24 -11.52 -7.91 6.61
CA LEU A 24 -12.26 -7.86 5.35
C LEU A 24 -13.09 -9.12 5.13
N GLU A 25 -12.51 -10.28 5.40
CA GLU A 25 -13.20 -11.56 5.23
C GLU A 25 -14.34 -11.72 6.21
N GLN A 26 -14.14 -11.32 7.47
CA GLN A 26 -15.19 -11.38 8.49
C GLN A 26 -16.33 -10.42 8.19
N ALA A 27 -16.08 -9.35 7.45
CA ALA A 27 -17.11 -8.42 7.00
C ALA A 27 -17.93 -8.95 5.82
N GLY A 28 -17.64 -10.16 5.35
CA GLY A 28 -18.36 -10.80 4.24
C GLY A 28 -17.86 -10.40 2.86
N THR A 29 -16.72 -9.72 2.77
CA THR A 29 -16.15 -9.36 1.47
C THR A 29 -15.25 -10.47 0.94
N THR A 30 -15.04 -10.47 -0.38
CA THR A 30 -14.09 -11.37 -1.04
C THR A 30 -13.04 -10.51 -1.74
N PRO A 31 -12.01 -10.05 -1.00
CA PRO A 31 -11.04 -9.12 -1.58
C PRO A 31 -10.16 -9.80 -2.62
N GLU A 32 -9.76 -9.02 -3.64
CA GLU A 32 -8.69 -9.42 -4.53
C GLU A 32 -7.36 -9.22 -3.77
N VAL A 33 -6.58 -10.28 -3.64
CA VAL A 33 -5.32 -10.24 -2.90
C VAL A 33 -4.17 -10.12 -3.88
N ILE A 34 -3.41 -9.04 -3.78
CA ILE A 34 -2.21 -8.83 -4.58
C ILE A 34 -1.02 -8.95 -3.64
N GLN A 35 -0.20 -9.97 -3.83
CA GLN A 35 1.05 -10.11 -3.10
C GLN A 35 2.10 -9.23 -3.77
N TYR A 36 2.17 -7.99 -3.34
CA TYR A 36 2.92 -6.94 -4.03
C TYR A 36 4.43 -7.16 -4.04
N LEU A 37 4.96 -8.00 -3.16
CA LEU A 37 6.38 -8.35 -3.21
C LEU A 37 6.70 -9.26 -4.40
N MET A 38 5.72 -10.03 -4.87
CA MET A 38 5.85 -10.91 -6.03
C MET A 38 5.33 -10.28 -7.31
N HIS A 39 4.34 -9.40 -7.17
CA HIS A 39 3.69 -8.69 -8.28
C HIS A 39 3.68 -7.20 -7.97
N PRO A 40 4.85 -6.53 -8.05
CA PRO A 40 4.94 -5.13 -7.62
C PRO A 40 4.12 -4.21 -8.51
N PRO A 41 3.48 -3.19 -7.90
CA PRO A 41 2.83 -2.16 -8.69
C PRO A 41 3.87 -1.31 -9.42
N THR A 42 3.46 -0.74 -10.54
CA THR A 42 4.28 0.22 -11.26
C THR A 42 4.30 1.57 -10.53
N ALA A 43 5.25 2.44 -10.91
CA ALA A 43 5.29 3.80 -10.36
C ALA A 43 3.98 4.55 -10.62
N ASP A 44 3.38 4.37 -11.81
CA ASP A 44 2.08 4.99 -12.14
C ASP A 44 0.96 4.49 -11.24
N GLN A 45 0.92 3.18 -10.98
CA GLN A 45 -0.07 2.59 -10.06
C GLN A 45 0.12 3.11 -8.64
N LEU A 46 1.38 3.25 -8.20
CA LEU A 46 1.68 3.81 -6.89
C LEU A 46 1.27 5.28 -6.79
N GLY A 47 1.44 6.04 -7.87
CA GLY A 47 0.96 7.42 -7.92
C GLY A 47 -0.55 7.51 -7.77
N THR A 48 -1.29 6.61 -8.41
CA THR A 48 -2.74 6.51 -8.25
C THR A 48 -3.11 6.16 -6.81
N LEU A 49 -2.41 5.19 -6.22
CA LEU A 49 -2.63 4.81 -4.82
C LEU A 49 -2.38 5.99 -3.88
N ALA A 50 -1.33 6.78 -4.12
CA ALA A 50 -1.05 7.96 -3.32
C ALA A 50 -2.22 8.93 -3.33
N ARG A 51 -2.80 9.18 -4.50
CA ARG A 51 -3.97 10.06 -4.63
C ARG A 51 -5.17 9.49 -3.89
N GLN A 52 -5.42 8.19 -4.02
CA GLN A 52 -6.55 7.51 -3.36
C GLN A 52 -6.38 7.50 -1.83
N LEU A 53 -5.14 7.35 -1.36
CA LEU A 53 -4.82 7.42 0.06
C LEU A 53 -4.88 8.86 0.61
N GLY A 54 -4.73 9.84 -0.26
CA GLY A 54 -4.59 11.23 0.16
C GLY A 54 -3.25 11.50 0.83
N LEU A 55 -2.21 10.75 0.45
CA LEU A 55 -0.89 10.83 1.05
C LEU A 55 0.17 11.16 0.01
N ALA A 56 1.20 11.89 0.42
CA ALA A 56 2.39 12.02 -0.38
C ALA A 56 3.19 10.70 -0.34
N PRO A 57 3.99 10.38 -1.37
CA PRO A 57 4.81 9.17 -1.35
C PRO A 57 5.69 9.04 -0.11
N SER A 58 6.21 10.16 0.41
CA SER A 58 7.03 10.17 1.62
C SER A 58 6.27 9.70 2.86
N GLU A 59 4.93 9.70 2.82
CA GLU A 59 4.10 9.33 3.97
C GLU A 59 3.78 7.84 4.02
N PHE A 60 4.04 7.10 2.94
CA PHE A 60 3.82 5.65 2.96
C PHE A 60 5.01 4.83 2.45
N ILE A 61 6.20 5.43 2.42
CA ILE A 61 7.44 4.71 2.16
C ILE A 61 8.06 4.30 3.50
N ARG A 62 8.59 3.09 3.54
CA ARG A 62 9.17 2.54 4.77
C ARG A 62 10.62 2.98 4.93
N THR A 63 10.83 4.01 5.73
CA THR A 63 12.14 4.63 5.92
C THR A 63 13.11 3.77 6.72
N GLY A 64 12.61 2.80 7.47
CA GLY A 64 13.45 1.90 8.26
C GLY A 64 14.09 0.76 7.47
N GLU A 65 13.69 0.57 6.21
CA GLU A 65 14.22 -0.52 5.40
C GLU A 65 15.61 -0.18 4.87
N PRO A 66 16.53 -1.16 4.83
CA PRO A 66 17.87 -0.91 4.27
C PRO A 66 17.83 -0.35 2.85
N ALA A 67 16.87 -0.79 2.03
CA ALA A 67 16.73 -0.29 0.66
C ALA A 67 16.48 1.21 0.61
N TYR A 68 15.79 1.77 1.61
CA TYR A 68 15.57 3.20 1.68
C TYR A 68 16.88 3.96 1.86
N LYS A 69 17.78 3.42 2.68
CA LYS A 69 19.05 4.07 3.02
C LYS A 69 20.03 4.08 1.85
N THR A 70 19.78 3.25 0.84
CA THR A 70 20.63 3.19 -0.36
C THR A 70 20.12 4.07 -1.50
N LEU A 71 19.02 4.81 -1.30
CA LEU A 71 18.48 5.70 -2.34
C LEU A 71 19.44 6.85 -2.62
N ASP A 72 19.44 7.32 -3.87
CA ASP A 72 20.27 8.43 -4.32
C ASP A 72 19.39 9.41 -5.13
N PRO A 73 19.07 10.61 -4.59
CA PRO A 73 19.42 11.10 -3.24
C PRO A 73 18.63 10.38 -2.16
N PRO A 74 19.17 10.30 -0.95
CA PRO A 74 18.47 9.61 0.13
C PRO A 74 17.40 10.47 0.81
N GLY A 75 16.38 9.77 1.32
CA GLY A 75 15.45 10.34 2.30
C GLY A 75 14.66 11.54 1.82
N PRO A 76 14.53 12.54 2.71
CA PRO A 76 13.66 13.70 2.43
C PRO A 76 14.10 14.55 1.25
N GLU A 77 15.30 14.37 0.75
CA GLU A 77 15.79 15.06 -0.45
C GLU A 77 15.18 14.50 -1.73
N SER A 78 14.59 13.32 -1.67
CA SER A 78 14.02 12.66 -2.85
C SER A 78 12.71 13.32 -3.24
N SER A 79 12.49 13.51 -4.54
CA SER A 79 11.21 13.97 -5.07
C SER A 79 10.15 12.87 -4.99
N SER A 80 8.87 13.25 -5.13
CA SER A 80 7.78 12.27 -5.18
C SER A 80 7.98 11.24 -6.29
N VAL A 81 8.43 11.67 -7.47
CA VAL A 81 8.69 10.78 -8.60
C VAL A 81 9.79 9.77 -8.23
N GLU A 82 10.86 10.24 -7.61
CA GLU A 82 11.96 9.36 -7.19
C GLU A 82 11.51 8.34 -6.17
N LEU A 83 10.66 8.74 -5.21
CA LEU A 83 10.13 7.83 -4.20
C LEU A 83 9.19 6.79 -4.79
N LEU A 84 8.34 7.18 -5.75
CA LEU A 84 7.46 6.23 -6.44
C LEU A 84 8.29 5.22 -7.24
N ASP A 85 9.31 5.69 -7.94
CA ASP A 85 10.22 4.79 -8.69
C ASP A 85 10.95 3.83 -7.75
N ALA A 86 11.39 4.32 -6.60
CA ALA A 86 12.07 3.50 -5.60
C ALA A 86 11.15 2.40 -5.08
N MET A 87 9.90 2.72 -4.78
CA MET A 87 8.93 1.73 -4.30
C MET A 87 8.60 0.70 -5.38
N ALA A 88 8.55 1.11 -6.65
CA ALA A 88 8.32 0.19 -7.75
C ALA A 88 9.48 -0.79 -7.93
N LYS A 89 10.72 -0.32 -7.76
CA LYS A 89 11.92 -1.15 -7.87
C LYS A 89 12.15 -2.02 -6.63
N HIS A 90 11.76 -1.50 -5.47
CA HIS A 90 11.97 -2.15 -4.17
C HIS A 90 10.65 -2.19 -3.41
N PRO A 91 9.75 -3.12 -3.77
CA PRO A 91 8.40 -3.15 -3.17
C PRO A 91 8.40 -3.32 -1.65
N ILE A 92 9.50 -3.81 -1.06
CA ILE A 92 9.64 -3.86 0.40
C ILE A 92 9.50 -2.47 1.04
N LEU A 93 9.73 -1.40 0.28
CA LEU A 93 9.59 -0.03 0.76
C LEU A 93 8.15 0.42 0.89
N ILE A 94 7.20 -0.28 0.28
CA ILE A 94 5.80 0.11 0.31
C ILE A 94 5.22 -0.22 1.69
N GLN A 95 4.59 0.76 2.33
CA GLN A 95 3.88 0.51 3.59
C GLN A 95 2.68 -0.41 3.33
N ARG A 96 2.42 -1.32 4.24
CA ARG A 96 1.44 -2.38 4.06
C ARG A 96 0.58 -2.58 5.29
N PRO A 97 -0.66 -3.06 5.10
CA PRO A 97 -1.30 -3.30 3.81
C PRO A 97 -1.93 -2.02 3.26
N ILE A 98 -2.13 -1.95 1.95
CA ILE A 98 -2.94 -0.91 1.33
C ILE A 98 -4.21 -1.59 0.84
N VAL A 99 -5.36 -1.03 1.19
CA VAL A 99 -6.67 -1.56 0.79
C VAL A 99 -7.39 -0.51 -0.02
N VAL A 100 -7.93 -0.93 -1.16
CA VAL A 100 -8.59 -0.04 -2.11
C VAL A 100 -10.02 -0.49 -2.32
N ARG A 101 -10.95 0.45 -2.33
CA ARG A 101 -12.33 0.21 -2.75
C ARG A 101 -12.81 1.42 -3.56
N GLY A 102 -13.09 1.21 -4.85
CA GLY A 102 -13.46 2.30 -5.75
C GLY A 102 -12.31 3.30 -5.86
N ASN A 103 -12.58 4.56 -5.55
CA ASN A 103 -11.60 5.64 -5.61
C ASN A 103 -10.94 5.94 -4.27
N GLN A 104 -11.20 5.11 -3.26
CA GLN A 104 -10.67 5.31 -1.91
C GLN A 104 -9.68 4.24 -1.56
N ALA A 105 -8.65 4.61 -0.82
CA ALA A 105 -7.69 3.66 -0.27
C ALA A 105 -7.35 4.04 1.16
N VAL A 106 -6.97 3.05 1.97
CA VAL A 106 -6.49 3.27 3.33
C VAL A 106 -5.29 2.38 3.58
N LEU A 107 -4.42 2.83 4.49
CA LEU A 107 -3.41 1.98 5.07
C LEU A 107 -4.04 1.21 6.23
N GLY A 108 -3.86 -0.11 6.26
CA GLY A 108 -4.37 -0.96 7.33
C GLY A 108 -3.45 -0.94 8.56
N ARG A 109 -3.13 0.23 9.03
CA ARG A 109 -2.27 0.42 10.21
C ARG A 109 -2.80 1.57 11.06
N PRO A 110 -3.56 1.28 12.12
CA PRO A 110 -3.91 -0.08 12.57
C PRO A 110 -4.87 -0.77 11.60
N PRO A 111 -4.99 -2.10 11.66
CA PRO A 111 -5.86 -2.86 10.74
C PRO A 111 -7.30 -2.36 10.71
N GLU A 112 -7.81 -1.87 11.83
CA GLU A 112 -9.16 -1.34 11.96
C GLU A 112 -9.45 -0.17 11.00
N ASN A 113 -8.44 0.50 10.49
CA ASN A 113 -8.63 1.58 9.50
C ASN A 113 -9.44 1.11 8.30
N VAL A 114 -9.38 -0.18 7.97
CA VAL A 114 -10.09 -0.73 6.82
C VAL A 114 -11.62 -0.61 6.95
N HIS A 115 -12.13 -0.43 8.16
CA HIS A 115 -13.56 -0.19 8.36
C HIS A 115 -14.06 1.05 7.62
N GLN A 116 -13.18 2.00 7.33
CA GLN A 116 -13.54 3.19 6.55
C GLN A 116 -14.01 2.85 5.13
N LEU A 117 -13.66 1.68 4.64
CA LEU A 117 -14.05 1.23 3.30
C LEU A 117 -15.26 0.29 3.30
N LEU A 118 -15.74 -0.09 4.46
CA LEU A 118 -16.83 -1.07 4.59
C LEU A 118 -18.20 -0.44 4.73
#